data_3def77f728ec2caf36f4a8d08db66f8b
#
_entry.id   3def77f728ec2caf36f4a8d08db66f8b
#
_cell.length_a   1.000
_cell.length_b   1.000
_cell.length_c   1.000
_cell.angle_alpha   90.00
_cell.angle_beta   90.00
_cell.angle_gamma   90.00
#
_symmetry.space_group_name_H-M   'P 1'
#
loop_
_entity.id
_entity.type
_entity.pdbx_description
1 polymer ?
#
loop_
_entity_poly.entity_id
_entity_poly.type
_entity_poly.pdbx_seq_one_letter_code
_entity_poly.pdbx_strand_id
1 'polypeptide(L)'
;MSLPSSNSQKLTATNFDLPSLHLLRPEIAVTLHDAEMHLSEFNDDSSQAPLLLDSVDTLAQLAKVLRLIQLEEGYELANSLSAGLQKLYDERDRPNNDMMMDVSEGIMTLARYIEFVLLKETIEPSLLLPIINQLHSDLNQPGL
;
A
#
# COMPACT_ATOMS: atom_id res chain seq x y z
N MET A 1 12.25 -34.85 17.98
CA MET A 1 12.06 -33.45 18.15
C MET A 1 11.07 -32.88 17.15
N SER A 2 9.92 -32.67 17.57
CA SER A 2 8.88 -32.20 16.68
C SER A 2 8.78 -30.69 16.63
N LEU A 3 9.46 -30.04 17.53
CA LEU A 3 9.37 -28.62 17.64
C LEU A 3 9.64 -27.87 16.34
N PRO A 4 10.68 -28.24 15.59
CA PRO A 4 10.91 -27.55 14.33
C PRO A 4 9.76 -27.62 13.36
N SER A 5 9.09 -28.76 13.27
CA SER A 5 7.98 -28.84 12.32
C SER A 5 6.79 -28.04 12.80
N SER A 6 6.53 -28.02 14.09
CA SER A 6 5.50 -27.17 14.65
C SER A 6 5.81 -25.71 14.40
N ASN A 7 7.06 -25.34 14.59
CA ASN A 7 7.52 -23.99 14.32
C ASN A 7 7.42 -23.67 12.85
N SER A 8 7.67 -24.65 11.99
CA SER A 8 7.57 -24.44 10.55
C SER A 8 6.17 -24.07 10.14
N GLN A 9 5.17 -24.68 10.75
CA GLN A 9 3.81 -24.31 10.45
C GLN A 9 3.50 -22.89 10.85
N LYS A 10 3.95 -22.49 12.02
CA LYS A 10 3.79 -21.11 12.45
C LYS A 10 4.54 -20.17 11.50
N LEU A 11 5.74 -20.55 11.10
CA LEU A 11 6.49 -19.73 10.18
C LEU A 11 5.80 -19.63 8.83
N THR A 12 5.12 -20.68 8.39
CA THR A 12 4.36 -20.62 7.15
C THR A 12 3.22 -19.62 7.26
N ALA A 13 2.53 -19.59 8.40
CA ALA A 13 1.44 -18.65 8.62
C ALA A 13 1.94 -17.24 8.84
N THR A 14 3.14 -17.09 9.40
CA THR A 14 3.69 -15.80 9.77
C THR A 14 5.13 -15.65 9.28
N ASN A 15 5.42 -16.19 8.10
CA ASN A 15 6.80 -16.22 7.61
C ASN A 15 7.21 -14.90 6.99
N PHE A 16 6.69 -13.81 7.48
CA PHE A 16 7.18 -12.49 7.14
C PHE A 16 8.21 -12.04 8.18
N ASP A 17 9.02 -11.08 7.79
CA ASP A 17 10.13 -10.61 8.63
C ASP A 17 9.62 -9.55 9.61
N LEU A 18 9.05 -10.01 10.72
CA LEU A 18 8.50 -9.12 11.73
C LEU A 18 9.53 -8.16 12.32
N PRO A 19 10.76 -8.59 12.69
CA PRO A 19 11.73 -7.63 13.21
C PRO A 19 12.03 -6.51 12.22
N SER A 20 12.15 -6.80 10.94
CA SER A 20 12.38 -5.77 9.94
C SER A 20 11.20 -4.84 9.82
N LEU A 21 9.98 -5.36 9.95
CA LEU A 21 8.79 -4.51 9.91
C LEU A 21 8.79 -3.51 11.08
N HIS A 22 9.14 -3.98 12.29
CA HIS A 22 9.26 -3.08 13.43
C HIS A 22 10.29 -1.99 13.18
N LEU A 23 11.42 -2.38 12.59
CA LEU A 23 12.50 -1.44 12.32
C LEU A 23 12.09 -0.39 11.30
N LEU A 24 11.33 -0.79 10.28
CA LEU A 24 10.95 0.08 9.18
C LEU A 24 9.68 0.87 9.44
N ARG A 25 8.98 0.59 10.54
CA ARG A 25 7.69 1.21 10.82
C ARG A 25 7.68 2.73 10.70
N PRO A 26 8.66 3.47 11.26
CA PRO A 26 8.62 4.93 11.14
C PRO A 26 8.71 5.40 9.69
N GLU A 27 9.54 4.77 8.88
CA GLU A 27 9.68 5.15 7.47
C GLU A 27 8.44 4.81 6.67
N ILE A 28 7.83 3.67 6.98
CA ILE A 28 6.58 3.29 6.33
C ILE A 28 5.50 4.31 6.63
N ALA A 29 5.41 4.73 7.90
CA ALA A 29 4.41 5.71 8.32
C ALA A 29 4.60 7.03 7.59
N VAL A 30 5.85 7.49 7.44
CA VAL A 30 6.13 8.73 6.73
C VAL A 30 5.75 8.60 5.25
N THR A 31 6.11 7.49 4.62
CA THR A 31 5.79 7.26 3.21
C THR A 31 4.29 7.33 2.97
N LEU A 32 3.52 6.66 3.81
CA LEU A 32 2.05 6.63 3.65
C LEU A 32 1.43 7.99 3.98
N HIS A 33 1.94 8.67 4.99
CA HIS A 33 1.46 10.00 5.34
C HIS A 33 1.72 10.99 4.20
N ASP A 34 2.92 10.96 3.62
CA ASP A 34 3.25 11.85 2.52
C ASP A 34 2.38 11.57 1.29
N ALA A 35 2.12 10.30 1.01
CA ALA A 35 1.25 9.96 -0.11
C ALA A 35 -0.16 10.51 0.08
N GLU A 36 -0.68 10.43 1.30
CA GLU A 36 -2.00 10.98 1.59
C GLU A 36 -2.01 12.50 1.47
N MET A 37 -0.94 13.15 1.96
CA MET A 37 -0.81 14.60 1.82
C MET A 37 -0.74 15.01 0.36
N HIS A 38 0.06 14.33 -0.44
CA HIS A 38 0.20 14.67 -1.85
C HIS A 38 -1.12 14.50 -2.60
N LEU A 39 -1.85 13.44 -2.27
CA LEU A 39 -3.16 13.22 -2.88
C LEU A 39 -4.15 14.33 -2.50
N SER A 40 -4.14 14.73 -1.24
CA SER A 40 -5.00 15.80 -0.74
C SER A 40 -4.66 17.13 -1.43
N GLU A 41 -3.36 17.44 -1.56
CA GLU A 41 -2.92 18.65 -2.24
C GLU A 41 -3.37 18.66 -3.69
N PHE A 42 -3.24 17.54 -4.38
CA PHE A 42 -3.70 17.42 -5.76
C PHE A 42 -5.22 17.59 -5.85
N ASN A 43 -5.95 17.01 -4.90
CA ASN A 43 -7.41 17.13 -4.90
C ASN A 43 -7.85 18.57 -4.72
N ASP A 44 -7.12 19.35 -3.93
CA ASP A 44 -7.43 20.76 -3.69
C ASP A 44 -6.97 21.65 -4.84
N ASP A 45 -5.89 21.27 -5.51
CA ASP A 45 -5.27 22.11 -6.54
C ASP A 45 -4.57 21.20 -7.54
N SER A 46 -5.16 21.06 -8.73
CA SER A 46 -4.64 20.15 -9.75
C SER A 46 -3.26 20.55 -10.25
N SER A 47 -2.84 21.81 -10.04
CA SER A 47 -1.49 22.21 -10.41
C SER A 47 -0.43 21.54 -9.54
N GLN A 48 -0.84 20.89 -8.44
CA GLN A 48 0.04 20.15 -7.57
C GLN A 48 0.25 18.70 -8.04
N ALA A 49 -0.24 18.34 -9.22
CA ALA A 49 -0.11 16.99 -9.75
C ALA A 49 1.33 16.43 -9.70
N PRO A 50 2.38 17.25 -9.93
CA PRO A 50 3.75 16.71 -9.81
C PRO A 50 4.07 16.05 -8.48
N LEU A 51 3.40 16.45 -7.38
CA LEU A 51 3.60 15.79 -6.08
C LEU A 51 3.23 14.32 -6.12
N LEU A 52 2.27 13.96 -6.97
CA LEU A 52 1.84 12.57 -7.08
C LEU A 52 3.00 11.68 -7.54
N LEU A 53 3.88 12.21 -8.39
CA LEU A 53 5.00 11.43 -8.91
C LEU A 53 6.00 11.07 -7.83
N ASP A 54 6.19 11.94 -6.84
CA ASP A 54 7.04 11.61 -5.70
C ASP A 54 6.49 10.41 -4.95
N SER A 55 5.19 10.37 -4.76
CA SER A 55 4.55 9.26 -4.06
C SER A 55 4.47 8.01 -4.92
N VAL A 56 4.37 8.15 -6.25
CA VAL A 56 4.49 6.99 -7.14
C VAL A 56 5.80 6.27 -6.87
N ASP A 57 6.90 7.02 -6.78
CA ASP A 57 8.21 6.42 -6.57
C ASP A 57 8.35 5.85 -5.17
N THR A 58 7.93 6.58 -4.14
CA THR A 58 8.10 6.11 -2.76
C THR A 58 7.23 4.91 -2.46
N LEU A 59 6.01 4.86 -3.02
CA LEU A 59 5.14 3.69 -2.84
C LEU A 59 5.66 2.48 -3.62
N ALA A 60 6.25 2.70 -4.79
CA ALA A 60 6.88 1.60 -5.52
C ALA A 60 8.05 1.01 -4.74
N GLN A 61 8.84 1.87 -4.09
CA GLN A 61 9.94 1.41 -3.23
C GLN A 61 9.41 0.68 -2.01
N LEU A 62 8.36 1.21 -1.38
CA LEU A 62 7.74 0.56 -0.25
C LEU A 62 7.22 -0.83 -0.64
N ALA A 63 6.62 -0.94 -1.82
CA ALA A 63 6.14 -2.23 -2.30
C ALA A 63 7.27 -3.25 -2.34
N LYS A 64 8.43 -2.87 -2.88
CA LYS A 64 9.57 -3.77 -2.95
C LYS A 64 10.05 -4.20 -1.56
N VAL A 65 10.06 -3.26 -0.62
CA VAL A 65 10.46 -3.57 0.75
C VAL A 65 9.48 -4.55 1.39
N LEU A 66 8.17 -4.31 1.22
CA LEU A 66 7.16 -5.20 1.79
C LEU A 66 7.26 -6.60 1.20
N ARG A 67 7.61 -6.69 -0.09
CA ARG A 67 7.81 -7.99 -0.72
C ARG A 67 9.04 -8.69 -0.14
N LEU A 68 10.11 -7.96 0.08
CA LEU A 68 11.34 -8.53 0.63
C LEU A 68 11.12 -9.11 2.03
N ILE A 69 10.28 -8.47 2.84
CA ILE A 69 9.98 -8.97 4.17
C ILE A 69 8.78 -9.92 4.17
N GLN A 70 8.31 -10.31 2.99
CA GLN A 70 7.30 -11.35 2.77
C GLN A 70 5.89 -10.95 3.20
N LEU A 71 5.57 -9.67 3.10
CA LEU A 71 4.21 -9.18 3.24
C LEU A 71 3.63 -9.01 1.83
N GLU A 72 3.22 -10.14 1.23
CA GLU A 72 2.82 -10.16 -0.18
C GLU A 72 1.62 -9.27 -0.47
N GLU A 73 0.59 -9.32 0.37
CA GLU A 73 -0.60 -8.50 0.12
C GLU A 73 -0.32 -7.02 0.36
N GLY A 74 0.56 -6.73 1.32
CA GLY A 74 1.03 -5.35 1.49
C GLY A 74 1.79 -4.85 0.27
N TYR A 75 2.63 -5.72 -0.31
CA TYR A 75 3.31 -5.41 -1.55
C TYR A 75 2.30 -5.12 -2.68
N GLU A 76 1.30 -6.00 -2.84
CA GLU A 76 0.31 -5.81 -3.90
C GLU A 76 -0.46 -4.50 -3.73
N LEU A 77 -0.85 -4.18 -2.50
CA LEU A 77 -1.56 -2.94 -2.25
C LEU A 77 -0.68 -1.73 -2.52
N ALA A 78 0.55 -1.71 -2.00
CA ALA A 78 1.45 -0.58 -2.23
C ALA A 78 1.72 -0.38 -3.71
N ASN A 79 1.91 -1.48 -4.44
CA ASN A 79 2.15 -1.42 -5.87
C ASN A 79 0.92 -0.87 -6.62
N SER A 80 -0.28 -1.29 -6.21
CA SER A 80 -1.52 -0.80 -6.81
C SER A 80 -1.75 0.67 -6.49
N LEU A 81 -1.37 1.11 -5.29
CA LEU A 81 -1.46 2.52 -4.93
C LEU A 81 -0.53 3.38 -5.78
N SER A 82 0.69 2.89 -6.00
CA SER A 82 1.64 3.58 -6.88
C SER A 82 1.06 3.71 -8.29
N ALA A 83 0.52 2.62 -8.82
CA ALA A 83 -0.11 2.63 -10.14
C ALA A 83 -1.32 3.57 -10.19
N GLY A 84 -2.11 3.58 -9.12
CA GLY A 84 -3.27 4.47 -9.04
C GLY A 84 -2.88 5.94 -9.07
N LEU A 85 -1.83 6.29 -8.32
CA LEU A 85 -1.35 7.67 -8.34
C LEU A 85 -0.78 8.04 -9.71
N GLN A 86 -0.11 7.10 -10.38
CA GLN A 86 0.38 7.34 -11.72
C GLN A 86 -0.76 7.60 -12.69
N LYS A 87 -1.84 6.81 -12.57
CA LYS A 87 -3.01 7.01 -13.43
C LYS A 87 -3.67 8.36 -13.16
N LEU A 88 -3.77 8.76 -11.90
CA LEU A 88 -4.29 10.08 -11.55
C LEU A 88 -3.43 11.18 -12.17
N TYR A 89 -2.13 11.03 -12.15
CA TYR A 89 -1.24 11.99 -12.78
C TYR A 89 -1.44 12.03 -14.30
N ASP A 90 -1.51 10.86 -14.92
CA ASP A 90 -1.67 10.77 -16.37
C ASP A 90 -2.99 11.39 -16.82
N GLU A 91 -4.03 11.29 -16.02
CA GLU A 91 -5.36 11.81 -16.31
C GLU A 91 -5.68 13.07 -15.52
N ARG A 92 -4.66 13.83 -15.17
CA ARG A 92 -4.83 14.98 -14.25
C ARG A 92 -5.73 16.08 -14.79
N ASP A 93 -5.92 16.14 -16.11
CA ASP A 93 -6.81 17.13 -16.72
C ASP A 93 -8.28 16.77 -16.54
N ARG A 94 -8.55 15.51 -16.22
CA ARG A 94 -9.91 15.01 -16.02
C ARG A 94 -9.92 14.16 -14.77
N PRO A 95 -10.00 14.79 -13.58
CA PRO A 95 -9.88 14.07 -12.31
C PRO A 95 -10.87 12.92 -12.20
N ASN A 96 -10.36 11.79 -11.78
CA ASN A 96 -11.16 10.60 -11.53
C ASN A 96 -11.42 10.51 -10.03
N ASN A 97 -12.58 10.99 -9.60
CA ASN A 97 -12.90 11.05 -8.19
C ASN A 97 -12.98 9.68 -7.54
N ASP A 98 -13.49 8.68 -8.27
CA ASP A 98 -13.56 7.32 -7.72
C ASP A 98 -12.17 6.77 -7.46
N MET A 99 -11.25 6.96 -8.40
CA MET A 99 -9.87 6.52 -8.21
C MET A 99 -9.23 7.26 -7.03
N MET A 100 -9.46 8.58 -6.91
CA MET A 100 -8.90 9.33 -5.80
C MET A 100 -9.40 8.81 -4.45
N MET A 101 -10.70 8.53 -4.36
CA MET A 101 -11.26 7.99 -3.12
C MET A 101 -10.69 6.63 -2.80
N ASP A 102 -10.57 5.77 -3.80
CA ASP A 102 -10.08 4.41 -3.58
C ASP A 102 -8.60 4.39 -3.24
N VAL A 103 -7.80 5.26 -3.87
CA VAL A 103 -6.39 5.38 -3.52
C VAL A 103 -6.25 5.89 -2.09
N SER A 104 -7.03 6.90 -1.71
CA SER A 104 -6.99 7.44 -0.35
C SER A 104 -7.35 6.36 0.66
N GLU A 105 -8.41 5.61 0.39
CA GLU A 105 -8.80 4.52 1.28
C GLU A 105 -7.73 3.43 1.34
N GLY A 106 -7.10 3.13 0.21
CA GLY A 106 -6.04 2.13 0.18
C GLY A 106 -4.84 2.53 1.01
N ILE A 107 -4.45 3.82 0.95
CA ILE A 107 -3.34 4.33 1.76
C ILE A 107 -3.66 4.14 3.25
N MET A 108 -4.86 4.55 3.67
CA MET A 108 -5.26 4.42 5.06
C MET A 108 -5.38 2.97 5.49
N THR A 109 -5.89 2.12 4.62
CA THR A 109 -6.04 0.70 4.90
C THR A 109 -4.68 0.04 5.08
N LEU A 110 -3.71 0.38 4.21
CA LEU A 110 -2.37 -0.18 4.35
C LEU A 110 -1.73 0.27 5.67
N ALA A 111 -1.88 1.55 6.02
CA ALA A 111 -1.34 2.06 7.28
C ALA A 111 -1.93 1.30 8.48
N ARG A 112 -3.24 1.11 8.49
CA ARG A 112 -3.89 0.37 9.57
C ARG A 112 -3.48 -1.09 9.59
N TYR A 113 -3.29 -1.68 8.41
CA TYR A 113 -2.87 -3.07 8.32
C TYR A 113 -1.46 -3.27 8.89
N ILE A 114 -0.54 -2.37 8.59
CA ILE A 114 0.82 -2.45 9.14
C ILE A 114 0.75 -2.42 10.67
N GLU A 115 -0.06 -1.50 11.24
CA GLU A 115 -0.21 -1.44 12.69
C GLU A 115 -0.85 -2.71 13.24
N PHE A 116 -1.82 -3.26 12.53
CA PHE A 116 -2.45 -4.53 12.92
C PHE A 116 -1.42 -5.66 12.97
N VAL A 117 -0.62 -5.78 11.92
CA VAL A 117 0.39 -6.84 11.85
C VAL A 117 1.41 -6.70 12.98
N LEU A 118 1.84 -5.47 13.25
CA LEU A 118 2.79 -5.21 14.32
C LEU A 118 2.21 -5.55 15.69
N LEU A 119 0.94 -5.25 15.89
CA LEU A 119 0.28 -5.50 17.17
C LEU A 119 -0.02 -6.98 17.37
N LYS A 120 -0.54 -7.64 16.35
CA LYS A 120 -0.96 -9.04 16.45
C LYS A 120 0.16 -10.02 16.14
N GLU A 121 1.24 -9.54 15.53
CA GLU A 121 2.38 -10.36 15.13
C GLU A 121 1.98 -11.49 14.19
N THR A 122 0.96 -11.22 13.36
CA THR A 122 0.48 -12.17 12.37
C THR A 122 -0.06 -11.41 11.18
N ILE A 123 -0.15 -12.10 10.04
CA ILE A 123 -0.72 -11.51 8.83
C ILE A 123 -2.18 -11.92 8.70
N GLU A 124 -2.94 -11.06 8.05
CA GLU A 124 -4.35 -11.34 7.74
C GLU A 124 -4.64 -10.75 6.37
N PRO A 125 -4.23 -11.46 5.30
CA PRO A 125 -4.34 -10.91 3.93
C PRO A 125 -5.76 -10.50 3.55
N SER A 126 -6.77 -11.18 4.09
CA SER A 126 -8.15 -10.89 3.75
C SER A 126 -8.56 -9.46 4.08
N LEU A 127 -7.84 -8.79 4.97
CA LEU A 127 -8.14 -7.41 5.31
C LEU A 127 -7.79 -6.45 4.17
N LEU A 128 -6.89 -6.84 3.27
CA LEU A 128 -6.48 -6.00 2.16
C LEU A 128 -7.12 -6.36 0.83
N LEU A 129 -7.64 -7.58 0.69
CA LEU A 129 -8.14 -8.05 -0.60
C LEU A 129 -9.24 -7.18 -1.20
N PRO A 130 -10.24 -6.73 -0.42
CA PRO A 130 -11.29 -5.91 -1.03
C PRO A 130 -10.77 -4.64 -1.69
N ILE A 131 -9.87 -3.91 -1.03
CA ILE A 131 -9.37 -2.66 -1.61
C ILE A 131 -8.39 -2.94 -2.75
N ILE A 132 -7.61 -4.02 -2.67
CA ILE A 132 -6.74 -4.42 -3.77
C ILE A 132 -7.58 -4.71 -5.01
N ASN A 133 -8.66 -5.45 -4.85
CA ASN A 133 -9.53 -5.80 -5.96
C ASN A 133 -10.22 -4.57 -6.53
N GLN A 134 -10.62 -3.64 -5.67
CA GLN A 134 -11.25 -2.41 -6.13
C GLN A 134 -10.26 -1.57 -6.95
N LEU A 135 -9.03 -1.46 -6.49
CA LEU A 135 -8.00 -0.71 -7.21
C LEU A 135 -7.67 -1.37 -8.55
N HIS A 136 -7.61 -2.69 -8.59
CA HIS A 136 -7.39 -3.39 -9.85
C HIS A 136 -8.53 -3.11 -10.84
N SER A 137 -9.75 -3.07 -10.35
CA SER A 137 -10.89 -2.72 -11.18
C SER A 137 -10.76 -1.30 -11.72
N ASP A 138 -10.41 -0.35 -10.85
CA ASP A 138 -10.25 1.05 -11.24
C ASP A 138 -9.14 1.22 -12.26
N LEU A 139 -8.04 0.49 -12.08
CA LEU A 139 -6.89 0.60 -12.98
C LEU A 139 -7.19 0.04 -14.36
N ASN A 140 -8.13 -0.90 -14.46
CA ASN A 140 -8.48 -1.52 -15.72
C ASN A 140 -9.56 -0.77 -16.48
N GLN A 141 -10.13 0.29 -15.91
CA GLN A 141 -11.12 1.10 -16.59
C GLN A 141 -10.44 2.04 -17.57
N PRO A 142 -11.03 2.25 -18.75
CA PRO A 142 -10.45 3.19 -19.72
C PRO A 142 -10.54 4.61 -19.17
N GLY A 143 -9.54 5.41 -19.54
CA GLY A 143 -9.57 6.82 -19.22
C GLY A 143 -10.63 7.53 -20.02
N LEU A 144 -11.18 8.58 -19.46
CA LEU A 144 -12.16 9.40 -20.15
C LEU A 144 -11.49 10.51 -20.94
#